data_4f06cdf44d2c43f08b5a5cedcfb10d5e
#
_entry.id   4f06cdf44d2c43f08b5a5cedcfb10d5e
#
_cell.length_a   1.000
_cell.length_b   1.000
_cell.length_c   1.000
_cell.angle_alpha   90.00
_cell.angle_beta   90.00
_cell.angle_gamma   90.00
#
_symmetry.space_group_name_H-M   'P 1'
#
loop_
_entity.id
_entity.type
_entity.pdbx_description
1 polymer ?
#
loop_
_entity_poly.entity_id
_entity_poly.type
_entity_poly.pdbx_seq_one_letter_code
_entity_poly.pdbx_strand_id
1 'polypeptide(L)'
;MNKLVTFGLMLAVVALGWAADHYYGKAVDWRDKYRTAYSTTQQQADTIATMNDRQQSLAALDVKHTKELADAKNQIRALERDVADGRKRLQLNARCPAMPAGKPSGTSGMDDGASPRLTDAAQRDYYTLLDRITDARRMISGMQDYIRTQCLTPQATASQ
;
A
#
# COMPACT_ATOMS: atom_id res chain seq x y z
N MET A 1 -46.64 -65.10 38.38
CA MET A 1 -46.46 -64.59 37.01
C MET A 1 -46.33 -63.08 36.96
N ASN A 2 -47.01 -62.31 37.80
CA ASN A 2 -47.01 -60.83 37.72
C ASN A 2 -45.63 -60.16 38.08
N LYS A 3 -44.83 -60.72 38.96
CA LYS A 3 -43.51 -60.12 39.36
C LYS A 3 -42.46 -60.16 38.25
N LEU A 4 -42.44 -61.18 37.40
CA LEU A 4 -41.54 -61.26 36.26
C LEU A 4 -41.91 -60.29 35.17
N VAL A 5 -43.21 -60.05 34.93
CA VAL A 5 -43.70 -59.08 33.95
C VAL A 5 -43.37 -57.64 34.39
N THR A 6 -43.57 -57.31 35.67
CA THR A 6 -43.23 -56.00 36.21
C THR A 6 -41.72 -55.71 36.17
N PHE A 7 -40.87 -56.71 36.44
CA PHE A 7 -39.44 -56.58 36.33
C PHE A 7 -38.96 -56.37 34.87
N GLY A 8 -39.54 -57.11 33.94
CA GLY A 8 -39.28 -56.93 32.51
C GLY A 8 -39.68 -55.53 31.99
N LEU A 9 -40.81 -55.03 32.48
CA LEU A 9 -41.31 -53.70 32.10
C LEU A 9 -40.41 -52.57 32.66
N MET A 10 -39.90 -52.71 33.87
CA MET A 10 -38.93 -51.77 34.43
C MET A 10 -37.61 -51.76 33.67
N LEU A 11 -37.06 -52.90 33.26
CA LEU A 11 -35.86 -53.00 32.47
C LEU A 11 -36.07 -52.34 31.08
N ALA A 12 -37.22 -52.52 30.45
CA ALA A 12 -37.55 -51.89 29.17
C ALA A 12 -37.60 -50.37 29.29
N VAL A 13 -38.17 -49.80 30.35
CA VAL A 13 -38.21 -48.34 30.58
C VAL A 13 -36.82 -47.78 30.78
N VAL A 14 -35.96 -48.45 31.56
CA VAL A 14 -34.57 -48.01 31.76
C VAL A 14 -33.76 -48.07 30.46
N ALA A 15 -33.92 -49.14 29.68
CA ALA A 15 -33.25 -49.24 28.36
C ALA A 15 -33.69 -48.16 27.37
N LEU A 16 -35.00 -47.87 27.34
CA LEU A 16 -35.55 -46.78 26.50
C LEU A 16 -35.07 -45.42 26.99
N GLY A 17 -35.00 -45.14 28.29
CA GLY A 17 -34.45 -43.93 28.84
C GLY A 17 -32.99 -43.71 28.45
N TRP A 18 -32.19 -44.78 28.61
CA TRP A 18 -30.77 -44.73 28.20
C TRP A 18 -30.58 -44.52 26.71
N ALA A 19 -31.37 -45.17 25.85
CA ALA A 19 -31.34 -45.01 24.42
C ALA A 19 -31.73 -43.56 24.03
N ALA A 20 -32.81 -43.02 24.64
CA ALA A 20 -33.26 -41.65 24.38
C ALA A 20 -32.19 -40.63 24.75
N ASP A 21 -31.54 -40.75 25.92
CA ASP A 21 -30.48 -39.87 26.35
C ASP A 21 -29.27 -39.93 25.39
N HIS A 22 -28.87 -41.13 25.00
CA HIS A 22 -27.78 -41.35 24.06
C HIS A 22 -28.02 -40.74 22.70
N TYR A 23 -29.22 -40.90 22.13
CA TYR A 23 -29.56 -40.30 20.83
C TYR A 23 -29.75 -38.78 20.92
N TYR A 24 -30.34 -38.29 22.03
CA TYR A 24 -30.46 -36.87 22.27
C TYR A 24 -29.09 -36.16 22.35
N GLY A 25 -28.16 -36.73 23.07
CA GLY A 25 -26.77 -36.20 23.17
C GLY A 25 -26.11 -36.10 21.80
N LYS A 26 -26.25 -37.17 20.97
CA LYS A 26 -25.70 -37.12 19.59
C LYS A 26 -26.37 -36.06 18.73
N ALA A 27 -27.66 -35.89 18.82
CA ALA A 27 -28.42 -34.90 18.04
C ALA A 27 -28.00 -33.47 18.41
N VAL A 28 -27.77 -33.19 19.69
CA VAL A 28 -27.26 -31.90 20.16
C VAL A 28 -25.83 -31.65 19.65
N ASP A 29 -24.95 -32.65 19.75
CA ASP A 29 -23.55 -32.55 19.27
C ASP A 29 -23.49 -32.27 17.75
N TRP A 30 -24.30 -32.97 16.95
CA TRP A 30 -24.39 -32.70 15.51
C TRP A 30 -24.92 -31.30 15.19
N ARG A 31 -25.90 -30.80 15.94
CA ARG A 31 -26.42 -29.45 15.77
C ARG A 31 -25.38 -28.39 16.09
N ASP A 32 -24.60 -28.59 17.15
CA ASP A 32 -23.56 -27.65 17.56
C ASP A 32 -22.39 -27.64 16.56
N LYS A 33 -21.99 -28.83 16.08
CA LYS A 33 -21.01 -28.95 14.98
C LYS A 33 -21.48 -28.25 13.70
N TYR A 34 -22.75 -28.42 13.34
CA TYR A 34 -23.32 -27.74 12.18
C TYR A 34 -23.28 -26.22 12.35
N ARG A 35 -23.70 -25.72 13.50
CA ARG A 35 -23.67 -24.27 13.80
C ARG A 35 -22.25 -23.70 13.73
N THR A 36 -21.30 -24.41 14.33
CA THR A 36 -19.88 -24.00 14.30
C THR A 36 -19.34 -24.00 12.87
N ALA A 37 -19.61 -25.05 12.10
CA ALA A 37 -19.17 -25.12 10.70
C ALA A 37 -19.79 -24.00 9.87
N TYR A 38 -21.09 -23.72 10.05
CA TYR A 38 -21.79 -22.65 9.34
C TYR A 38 -21.23 -21.27 9.68
N SER A 39 -21.02 -20.97 10.99
CA SER A 39 -20.42 -19.68 11.40
C SER A 39 -19.00 -19.53 10.89
N THR A 40 -18.19 -20.60 10.90
CA THR A 40 -16.85 -20.59 10.35
C THR A 40 -16.86 -20.30 8.84
N THR A 41 -17.78 -20.90 8.11
CA THR A 41 -17.91 -20.66 6.66
C THR A 41 -18.29 -19.21 6.36
N GLN A 42 -19.19 -18.62 7.15
CA GLN A 42 -19.54 -17.22 7.01
C GLN A 42 -18.33 -16.31 7.30
N GLN A 43 -17.62 -16.54 8.40
CA GLN A 43 -16.41 -15.77 8.73
C GLN A 43 -15.34 -15.86 7.63
N GLN A 44 -15.19 -17.06 7.03
CA GLN A 44 -14.27 -17.23 5.90
C GLN A 44 -14.72 -16.45 4.67
N ALA A 45 -16.01 -16.45 4.35
CA ALA A 45 -16.55 -15.68 3.24
C ALA A 45 -16.34 -14.18 3.43
N ASP A 46 -16.60 -13.65 4.62
CA ASP A 46 -16.37 -12.24 4.96
C ASP A 46 -14.88 -11.89 4.89
N THR A 47 -14.02 -12.80 5.34
CA THR A 47 -12.55 -12.61 5.25
C THR A 47 -12.10 -12.55 3.78
N ILE A 48 -12.61 -13.45 2.92
CA ILE A 48 -12.30 -13.46 1.48
C ILE A 48 -12.79 -12.17 0.83
N ALA A 49 -14.00 -11.71 1.13
CA ALA A 49 -14.53 -10.45 0.62
C ALA A 49 -13.64 -9.27 1.01
N THR A 50 -13.28 -9.18 2.29
CA THR A 50 -12.37 -8.14 2.80
C THR A 50 -10.99 -8.18 2.14
N MET A 51 -10.45 -9.39 1.91
CA MET A 51 -9.16 -9.55 1.21
C MET A 51 -9.25 -9.09 -0.24
N ASN A 52 -10.33 -9.40 -0.94
CA ASN A 52 -10.56 -8.96 -2.31
C ASN A 52 -10.63 -7.42 -2.41
N ASP A 53 -11.37 -6.77 -1.51
CA ASP A 53 -11.46 -5.32 -1.47
C ASP A 53 -10.10 -4.67 -1.21
N ARG A 54 -9.30 -5.25 -0.30
CA ARG A 54 -7.94 -4.79 -0.05
C ARG A 54 -7.03 -4.97 -1.26
N GLN A 55 -7.12 -6.11 -1.96
CA GLN A 55 -6.34 -6.34 -3.17
C GLN A 55 -6.69 -5.33 -4.27
N GLN A 56 -7.98 -5.04 -4.46
CA GLN A 56 -8.41 -4.03 -5.43
C GLN A 56 -7.91 -2.62 -5.06
N SER A 57 -8.02 -2.24 -3.80
CA SER A 57 -7.53 -0.94 -3.33
C SER A 57 -6.01 -0.80 -3.47
N LEU A 58 -5.25 -1.86 -3.18
CA LEU A 58 -3.80 -1.89 -3.38
C LEU A 58 -3.42 -1.83 -4.86
N ALA A 59 -4.11 -2.56 -5.72
CA ALA A 59 -3.89 -2.50 -7.17
C ALA A 59 -4.16 -1.10 -7.73
N ALA A 60 -5.24 -0.45 -7.29
CA ALA A 60 -5.54 0.93 -7.68
C ALA A 60 -4.48 1.93 -7.21
N LEU A 61 -3.97 1.74 -5.99
CA LEU A 61 -2.91 2.57 -5.42
C LEU A 61 -1.59 2.40 -6.20
N ASP A 62 -1.23 1.16 -6.55
CA ASP A 62 -0.04 0.85 -7.33
C ASP A 62 -0.09 1.47 -8.73
N VAL A 63 -1.21 1.31 -9.44
CA VAL A 63 -1.43 1.93 -10.76
C VAL A 63 -1.30 3.45 -10.68
N LYS A 64 -1.89 4.08 -9.65
CA LYS A 64 -1.79 5.53 -9.43
C LYS A 64 -0.34 5.97 -9.27
N HIS A 65 0.40 5.37 -8.33
CA HIS A 65 1.78 5.76 -8.04
C HIS A 65 2.74 5.46 -9.18
N THR A 66 2.55 4.34 -9.87
CA THR A 66 3.35 4.00 -11.07
C THR A 66 3.14 5.01 -12.18
N LYS A 67 1.89 5.44 -12.43
CA LYS A 67 1.59 6.47 -13.42
C LYS A 67 2.19 7.82 -13.03
N GLU A 68 1.99 8.25 -11.78
CA GLU A 68 2.55 9.52 -11.29
C GLU A 68 4.08 9.55 -11.37
N LEU A 69 4.76 8.42 -11.09
CA LEU A 69 6.20 8.30 -11.25
C LEU A 69 6.62 8.42 -12.71
N ALA A 70 5.93 7.69 -13.61
CA ALA A 70 6.21 7.77 -15.04
C ALA A 70 6.01 9.19 -15.60
N ASP A 71 4.94 9.87 -15.20
CA ASP A 71 4.65 11.24 -15.61
C ASP A 71 5.73 12.21 -15.10
N ALA A 72 6.15 12.09 -13.84
CA ALA A 72 7.22 12.92 -13.28
C ALA A 72 8.56 12.70 -14.02
N LYS A 73 8.94 11.45 -14.31
CA LYS A 73 10.16 11.13 -15.08
C LYS A 73 10.09 11.67 -16.51
N ASN A 74 8.93 11.59 -17.15
CA ASN A 74 8.75 12.18 -18.48
C ASN A 74 8.90 13.69 -18.48
N GLN A 75 8.42 14.38 -17.44
CA GLN A 75 8.60 15.82 -17.26
C GLN A 75 10.10 16.18 -17.07
N ILE A 76 10.82 15.42 -16.24
CA ILE A 76 12.27 15.63 -16.03
C ILE A 76 13.01 15.48 -17.37
N ARG A 77 12.76 14.40 -18.12
CA ARG A 77 13.38 14.17 -19.43
C ARG A 77 13.01 15.26 -20.47
N ALA A 78 11.79 15.80 -20.40
CA ALA A 78 11.40 16.92 -21.27
C ALA A 78 12.18 18.18 -20.91
N LEU A 79 12.31 18.50 -19.62
CA LEU A 79 13.09 19.64 -19.14
C LEU A 79 14.58 19.50 -19.49
N GLU A 80 15.15 18.31 -19.34
CA GLU A 80 16.54 18.02 -19.70
C GLU A 80 16.77 18.30 -21.20
N ARG A 81 15.87 17.83 -22.07
CA ARG A 81 15.94 18.11 -23.51
C ARG A 81 15.79 19.59 -23.82
N ASP A 82 14.83 20.29 -23.19
CA ASP A 82 14.63 21.72 -23.37
C ASP A 82 15.87 22.55 -22.99
N VAL A 83 16.61 22.11 -21.97
CA VAL A 83 17.86 22.75 -21.56
C VAL A 83 19.00 22.38 -22.50
N ALA A 84 19.11 21.14 -22.92
CA ALA A 84 20.12 20.69 -23.88
C ALA A 84 19.98 21.41 -25.23
N ASP A 85 18.73 21.60 -25.70
CA ASP A 85 18.41 22.30 -26.94
C ASP A 85 18.51 23.84 -26.79
N GLY A 86 18.83 24.35 -25.61
CA GLY A 86 18.92 25.79 -25.34
C GLY A 86 17.58 26.53 -25.26
N ARG A 87 16.43 25.82 -25.33
CA ARG A 87 15.10 26.42 -25.23
C ARG A 87 14.80 26.93 -23.82
N LYS A 88 15.37 26.30 -22.81
CA LYS A 88 15.29 26.74 -21.41
C LYS A 88 16.70 26.81 -20.81
N ARG A 89 16.85 27.63 -19.77
CA ARG A 89 18.12 27.78 -19.04
C ARG A 89 17.89 27.48 -17.58
N LEU A 90 18.81 26.73 -16.97
CA LEU A 90 18.87 26.57 -15.54
C LEU A 90 19.37 27.88 -14.91
N GLN A 91 18.55 28.52 -14.08
CA GLN A 91 18.92 29.70 -13.34
C GLN A 91 19.63 29.28 -12.06
N LEU A 92 20.87 29.71 -11.92
CA LEU A 92 21.65 29.52 -10.70
C LEU A 92 21.57 30.78 -9.86
N ASN A 93 21.27 30.65 -8.58
CA ASN A 93 21.41 31.72 -7.62
C ASN A 93 22.89 31.75 -7.13
N ALA A 94 23.80 32.15 -8.03
CA ALA A 94 25.21 32.26 -7.77
C ALA A 94 25.66 33.72 -7.83
N ARG A 95 26.46 34.18 -6.86
CA ARG A 95 27.10 35.45 -6.90
C ARG A 95 28.56 35.22 -7.30
N CYS A 96 29.02 35.87 -8.38
CA CYS A 96 30.45 35.92 -8.67
C CYS A 96 31.11 36.79 -7.61
N PRO A 97 32.17 36.34 -6.93
CA PRO A 97 32.94 37.21 -6.09
C PRO A 97 33.50 38.35 -6.96
N ALA A 98 33.38 39.59 -6.48
CA ALA A 98 33.94 40.73 -7.17
C ALA A 98 35.44 40.46 -7.33
N MET A 99 35.96 40.54 -8.58
CA MET A 99 37.41 40.50 -8.77
C MET A 99 38.04 41.67 -8.03
N PRO A 100 39.11 41.44 -7.27
CA PRO A 100 39.85 42.54 -6.65
C PRO A 100 40.33 43.49 -7.77
N ALA A 101 40.00 44.77 -7.63
CA ALA A 101 40.40 45.82 -8.54
C ALA A 101 41.93 45.96 -8.48
N GLY A 102 42.64 45.26 -9.34
CA GLY A 102 44.08 45.26 -9.36
C GLY A 102 44.67 44.67 -10.64
N LYS A 103 44.60 45.42 -11.68
CA LYS A 103 45.38 45.59 -12.91
C LYS A 103 44.44 45.67 -14.12
N PRO A 104 44.44 46.79 -14.86
CA PRO A 104 43.80 46.82 -16.17
C PRO A 104 44.67 46.01 -17.13
N SER A 105 44.30 44.76 -17.34
CA SER A 105 44.73 44.01 -18.51
C SER A 105 43.85 44.43 -19.67
N GLY A 106 44.36 45.36 -20.48
CA GLY A 106 43.68 45.77 -21.71
C GLY A 106 43.52 44.60 -22.64
N THR A 107 42.30 44.17 -22.78
CA THR A 107 41.77 43.56 -24.00
C THR A 107 40.29 43.92 -24.08
N SER A 108 40.03 44.84 -24.98
CA SER A 108 38.70 45.15 -25.50
C SER A 108 38.04 43.86 -25.99
N GLY A 109 37.02 43.46 -25.32
CA GLY A 109 36.24 42.23 -25.65
C GLY A 109 35.59 41.61 -24.45
N MET A 110 35.23 42.42 -23.46
CA MET A 110 34.41 41.90 -22.36
C MET A 110 33.00 41.77 -22.89
N ASP A 111 32.72 40.58 -23.38
CA ASP A 111 31.40 40.16 -23.69
C ASP A 111 30.51 40.37 -22.46
N ASP A 112 29.42 41.06 -22.67
CA ASP A 112 28.40 41.50 -21.73
C ASP A 112 28.10 40.33 -20.76
N GLY A 113 28.22 40.53 -19.47
CA GLY A 113 28.22 39.57 -18.37
C GLY A 113 27.41 38.30 -18.64
N ALA A 114 28.08 37.34 -19.22
CA ALA A 114 27.49 36.02 -19.39
C ALA A 114 27.04 35.50 -18.02
N SER A 115 25.74 35.46 -17.82
CA SER A 115 25.18 34.87 -16.60
C SER A 115 25.81 33.50 -16.36
N PRO A 116 26.25 33.15 -15.15
CA PRO A 116 26.97 31.93 -14.87
C PRO A 116 26.16 30.73 -15.32
N ARG A 117 26.74 29.87 -16.16
CA ARG A 117 26.13 28.63 -16.66
C ARG A 117 26.76 27.44 -15.98
N LEU A 118 25.93 26.43 -15.72
CA LEU A 118 26.43 25.10 -15.32
C LEU A 118 27.23 24.47 -16.47
N THR A 119 28.30 23.78 -16.11
CA THR A 119 28.99 22.89 -17.06
C THR A 119 28.06 21.74 -17.47
N ASP A 120 28.31 21.14 -18.63
CA ASP A 120 27.50 20.00 -19.09
C ASP A 120 27.54 18.81 -18.10
N ALA A 121 28.67 18.61 -17.41
CA ALA A 121 28.78 17.60 -16.36
C ALA A 121 27.86 17.93 -15.18
N ALA A 122 27.89 19.15 -14.69
CA ALA A 122 27.05 19.58 -13.58
C ALA A 122 25.54 19.58 -13.92
N GLN A 123 25.20 19.82 -15.19
CA GLN A 123 23.81 19.68 -15.66
C GLN A 123 23.35 18.22 -15.61
N ARG A 124 24.17 17.28 -16.07
CA ARG A 124 23.85 15.84 -15.98
C ARG A 124 23.71 15.38 -14.53
N ASP A 125 24.59 15.80 -13.66
CA ASP A 125 24.53 15.47 -12.23
C ASP A 125 23.28 16.05 -11.58
N TYR A 126 22.88 17.26 -11.93
CA TYR A 126 21.63 17.88 -11.47
C TYR A 126 20.40 17.05 -11.86
N TYR A 127 20.27 16.65 -13.13
CA TYR A 127 19.12 15.84 -13.56
C TYR A 127 19.14 14.44 -12.96
N THR A 128 20.30 13.83 -12.80
CA THR A 128 20.45 12.55 -12.10
C THR A 128 19.99 12.66 -10.64
N LEU A 129 20.37 13.73 -9.95
CA LEU A 129 19.96 13.98 -8.57
C LEU A 129 18.44 14.25 -8.48
N LEU A 130 17.91 15.04 -9.41
CA LEU A 130 16.49 15.35 -9.48
C LEU A 130 15.63 14.07 -9.69
N ASP A 131 16.09 13.15 -10.55
CA ASP A 131 15.43 11.86 -10.78
C ASP A 131 15.43 11.02 -9.49
N ARG A 132 16.55 10.90 -8.81
CA ARG A 132 16.68 10.18 -7.53
C ARG A 132 15.82 10.78 -6.41
N ILE A 133 15.76 12.10 -6.30
CA ILE A 133 14.90 12.79 -5.32
C ILE A 133 13.44 12.55 -5.65
N THR A 134 13.08 12.54 -6.92
CA THR A 134 11.71 12.26 -7.37
C THR A 134 11.30 10.83 -7.02
N ASP A 135 12.16 9.84 -7.27
CA ASP A 135 11.94 8.45 -6.86
C ASP A 135 11.75 8.34 -5.35
N ALA A 136 12.64 8.92 -4.55
CA ALA A 136 12.54 8.89 -3.10
C ALA A 136 11.22 9.53 -2.58
N ARG A 137 10.84 10.68 -3.13
CA ARG A 137 9.57 11.34 -2.76
C ARG A 137 8.37 10.49 -3.10
N ARG A 138 8.35 9.83 -4.27
CA ARG A 138 7.25 8.96 -4.69
C ARG A 138 7.17 7.71 -3.83
N MET A 139 8.30 7.10 -3.46
CA MET A 139 8.34 5.97 -2.52
C MET A 139 7.77 6.36 -1.15
N ILE A 140 8.18 7.51 -0.61
CA ILE A 140 7.67 8.00 0.68
C ILE A 140 6.15 8.27 0.60
N SER A 141 5.68 8.94 -0.45
CA SER A 141 4.26 9.21 -0.66
C SER A 141 3.45 7.92 -0.77
N GLY A 142 3.95 6.94 -1.53
CA GLY A 142 3.30 5.63 -1.67
C GLY A 142 3.20 4.88 -0.34
N MET A 143 4.26 4.88 0.46
CA MET A 143 4.23 4.29 1.80
C MET A 143 3.26 5.02 2.73
N GLN A 144 3.18 6.34 2.68
CA GLN A 144 2.23 7.12 3.47
C GLN A 144 0.78 6.80 3.08
N ASP A 145 0.49 6.71 1.79
CA ASP A 145 -0.84 6.35 1.30
C ASP A 145 -1.20 4.91 1.68
N TYR A 146 -0.24 3.98 1.59
CA TYR A 146 -0.42 2.61 2.05
C TYR A 146 -0.77 2.56 3.55
N ILE A 147 0.00 3.24 4.39
CA ILE A 147 -0.25 3.28 5.84
C ILE A 147 -1.64 3.87 6.13
N ARG A 148 -2.00 4.96 5.46
CA ARG A 148 -3.31 5.60 5.66
C ARG A 148 -4.46 4.71 5.25
N THR A 149 -4.36 4.03 4.09
CA THR A 149 -5.47 3.27 3.52
C THR A 149 -5.56 1.85 4.07
N GLN A 150 -4.43 1.23 4.46
CA GLN A 150 -4.41 -0.17 4.89
C GLN A 150 -4.22 -0.36 6.40
N CYS A 151 -3.54 0.57 7.07
CA CYS A 151 -3.21 0.41 8.47
C CYS A 151 -4.04 1.31 9.40
N LEU A 152 -4.32 2.55 8.98
CA LEU A 152 -4.99 3.55 9.82
C LEU A 152 -6.49 3.64 9.55
N THR A 153 -7.00 3.10 8.44
CA THR A 153 -8.44 3.01 8.24
C THR A 153 -8.98 2.02 9.28
N PRO A 154 -9.80 2.46 10.26
CA PRO A 154 -10.39 1.52 11.20
C PRO A 154 -11.13 0.46 10.41
N GLN A 155 -10.92 -0.80 10.75
CA GLN A 155 -11.77 -1.88 10.28
C GLN A 155 -13.16 -1.61 10.90
N ALA A 156 -13.91 -0.73 10.27
CA ALA A 156 -15.32 -0.59 10.56
C ALA A 156 -15.98 -1.88 10.10
N THR A 157 -16.18 -2.80 11.02
CA THR A 157 -17.07 -3.96 10.98
C THR A 157 -16.41 -5.26 11.43
N ALA A 158 -15.96 -5.29 12.66
CA ALA A 158 -15.82 -6.58 13.36
C ALA A 158 -16.48 -6.50 14.74
N SER A 159 -17.63 -5.84 14.83
CA SER A 159 -18.47 -5.86 16.04
C SER A 159 -19.93 -5.55 15.69
N GLN A 160 -20.62 -6.54 15.10
CA GLN A 160 -22.06 -6.71 15.24
C GLN A 160 -22.39 -8.20 15.22
#